data_d0c01858af15d4e4a314c10f603aec48
#
_entry.id   d0c01858af15d4e4a314c10f603aec48
#
_cell.length_a   1.000
_cell.length_b   1.000
_cell.length_c   1.000
_cell.angle_alpha   90.00
_cell.angle_beta   90.00
_cell.angle_gamma   90.00
#
_symmetry.space_group_name_H-M   'P 1'
#
loop_
_entity.id
_entity.type
_entity.pdbx_description
1 polymer ?
#
loop_
_entity_poly.entity_id
_entity_poly.type
_entity_poly.pdbx_seq_one_letter_code
_entity_poly.pdbx_strand_id
1 'polypeptide(L)'
;MIINHNLSAMYADRSLRATQGSLDKSMEKLSSGMRINRAGDDASGLAVSEKMRSQIRGLSQASKNASNGISFIQASEGYLQESQDILQRLRELAIQSANGIYTDEDRMQIQVEVSQLVDEIDRIASHAQFNGMNMLTGRFARESGENIVTASMWFHIGANMDQRERIFIGTMTASGLGVRNAGDGTILSLGSPDSANGIIGTLDEALKKVNKQRADLGAYQNRMEHAIRGIDVGAENLQAAESRIRDADMAAEMVSFTRDQILSQAGNAMLAQANQRAASVLQLLQ
;
A
#
# COMPACT_ATOMS: atom_id res chain seq x y z
N MET A 1 -25.28 -46.50 54.71
CA MET A 1 -25.81 -45.72 53.57
C MET A 1 -26.08 -44.30 54.07
N ILE A 2 -25.58 -43.28 53.39
CA ILE A 2 -25.81 -41.88 53.72
C ILE A 2 -27.01 -41.40 52.90
N ILE A 3 -28.18 -41.25 53.49
CA ILE A 3 -29.44 -40.92 52.79
C ILE A 3 -29.56 -39.41 52.54
N ASN A 4 -29.03 -38.57 53.49
CA ASN A 4 -29.14 -37.12 53.38
C ASN A 4 -28.23 -36.47 52.33
N HIS A 5 -27.22 -37.17 51.82
CA HIS A 5 -26.28 -36.62 50.79
C HIS A 5 -26.03 -37.67 49.72
N ASN A 6 -26.65 -37.48 48.54
CA ASN A 6 -26.45 -38.36 47.36
C ASN A 6 -25.14 -37.99 46.64
N LEU A 7 -23.98 -38.52 47.15
CA LEU A 7 -22.66 -38.24 46.59
C LEU A 7 -22.53 -38.66 45.13
N SER A 8 -23.23 -39.74 44.70
CA SER A 8 -23.20 -40.19 43.29
C SER A 8 -23.93 -39.23 42.35
N ALA A 9 -25.05 -38.66 42.80
CA ALA A 9 -25.74 -37.62 42.01
C ALA A 9 -24.93 -36.31 41.94
N MET A 10 -24.30 -35.92 43.09
CA MET A 10 -23.44 -34.73 43.09
C MET A 10 -22.19 -34.89 42.18
N TYR A 11 -21.64 -36.10 42.10
CA TYR A 11 -20.53 -36.39 41.17
C TYR A 11 -20.98 -36.35 39.70
N ALA A 12 -22.14 -36.94 39.40
CA ALA A 12 -22.76 -36.93 38.09
C ALA A 12 -23.10 -35.48 37.64
N ASP A 13 -23.68 -34.66 38.52
CA ASP A 13 -23.97 -33.25 38.25
C ASP A 13 -22.71 -32.43 37.96
N ARG A 14 -21.65 -32.63 38.77
CA ARG A 14 -20.36 -31.94 38.51
C ARG A 14 -19.77 -32.34 37.14
N SER A 15 -19.79 -33.63 36.81
CA SER A 15 -19.29 -34.12 35.50
C SER A 15 -20.11 -33.56 34.36
N LEU A 16 -21.45 -33.53 34.52
CA LEU A 16 -22.36 -32.96 33.51
C LEU A 16 -22.12 -31.49 33.26
N ARG A 17 -21.94 -30.69 34.32
CA ARG A 17 -21.59 -29.25 34.18
C ARG A 17 -20.25 -29.04 33.49
N ALA A 18 -19.25 -29.88 33.77
CA ALA A 18 -17.96 -29.80 33.08
C ALA A 18 -18.08 -30.12 31.60
N THR A 19 -18.87 -31.18 31.23
CA THR A 19 -19.15 -31.54 29.84
C THR A 19 -19.92 -30.44 29.12
N GLN A 20 -20.90 -29.82 29.79
CA GLN A 20 -21.66 -28.69 29.23
C GLN A 20 -20.75 -27.50 28.92
N GLY A 21 -19.85 -27.15 29.85
CA GLY A 21 -18.88 -26.08 29.63
C GLY A 21 -17.90 -26.37 28.48
N SER A 22 -17.53 -27.66 28.27
CA SER A 22 -16.74 -28.05 27.10
C SER A 22 -17.53 -27.94 25.82
N LEU A 23 -18.79 -28.37 25.82
CA LEU A 23 -19.71 -28.30 24.68
C LEU A 23 -19.93 -26.84 24.22
N ASP A 24 -20.14 -25.93 25.18
CA ASP A 24 -20.30 -24.49 24.91
C ASP A 24 -19.05 -23.90 24.27
N LYS A 25 -17.85 -24.28 24.73
CA LYS A 25 -16.58 -23.87 24.13
C LYS A 25 -16.38 -24.42 22.73
N SER A 26 -16.70 -25.70 22.51
CA SER A 26 -16.65 -26.28 21.16
C SER A 26 -17.62 -25.61 20.20
N MET A 27 -18.83 -25.26 20.66
CA MET A 27 -19.79 -24.47 19.89
C MET A 27 -19.23 -23.09 19.53
N GLU A 28 -18.62 -22.38 20.47
CA GLU A 28 -18.00 -21.07 20.23
C GLU A 28 -16.91 -21.17 19.15
N LYS A 29 -16.03 -22.18 19.23
CA LYS A 29 -14.95 -22.39 18.25
C LYS A 29 -15.49 -22.79 16.87
N LEU A 30 -16.47 -23.70 16.82
CA LEU A 30 -17.12 -24.10 15.56
C LEU A 30 -17.83 -22.93 14.88
N SER A 31 -18.47 -22.06 15.66
CA SER A 31 -19.19 -20.89 15.14
C SER A 31 -18.24 -19.80 14.63
N SER A 32 -17.08 -19.61 15.29
CA SER A 32 -16.10 -18.58 14.92
C SER A 32 -15.09 -19.07 13.88
N GLY A 33 -14.88 -20.39 13.78
CA GLY A 33 -13.77 -20.98 13.01
C GLY A 33 -12.40 -20.79 13.66
N MET A 34 -12.36 -20.24 14.90
CA MET A 34 -11.12 -19.91 15.57
C MET A 34 -10.91 -20.75 16.83
N ARG A 35 -9.70 -21.20 17.04
CA ARG A 35 -9.24 -21.92 18.23
C ARG A 35 -9.15 -21.00 19.44
N ILE A 36 -8.71 -19.73 19.21
CA ILE A 36 -8.51 -18.70 20.23
C ILE A 36 -9.53 -17.60 20.02
N ASN A 37 -10.58 -17.55 20.84
CA ASN A 37 -11.60 -16.53 20.80
C ASN A 37 -11.41 -15.48 21.89
N ARG A 38 -10.96 -15.89 23.06
CA ARG A 38 -10.81 -15.03 24.23
C ARG A 38 -9.41 -15.11 24.80
N ALA A 39 -8.99 -14.06 25.50
CA ALA A 39 -7.68 -14.03 26.18
C ALA A 39 -7.51 -15.17 27.21
N GLY A 40 -8.63 -15.71 27.72
CA GLY A 40 -8.62 -16.85 28.63
C GLY A 40 -8.28 -18.20 27.96
N ASP A 41 -8.37 -18.30 26.63
CA ASP A 41 -8.03 -19.54 25.89
C ASP A 41 -6.51 -19.66 25.71
N ASP A 42 -5.88 -18.57 25.23
CA ASP A 42 -4.42 -18.45 25.08
C ASP A 42 -4.05 -16.96 24.96
N ALA A 43 -3.62 -16.35 26.07
CA ALA A 43 -3.24 -14.95 26.12
C ALA A 43 -2.01 -14.63 25.25
N SER A 44 -1.04 -15.55 25.20
CA SER A 44 0.18 -15.37 24.39
C SER A 44 -0.13 -15.48 22.89
N GLY A 45 -0.84 -16.52 22.48
CA GLY A 45 -1.26 -16.74 21.10
C GLY A 45 -2.14 -15.60 20.60
N LEU A 46 -3.06 -15.10 21.42
CA LEU A 46 -3.91 -13.96 21.07
C LEU A 46 -3.06 -12.69 20.86
N ALA A 47 -2.15 -12.36 21.75
CA ALA A 47 -1.30 -11.17 21.63
C ALA A 47 -0.44 -11.21 20.35
N VAL A 48 0.15 -12.37 20.03
CA VAL A 48 0.94 -12.57 18.81
C VAL A 48 0.07 -12.46 17.56
N SER A 49 -1.11 -13.11 17.55
CA SER A 49 -2.03 -13.07 16.41
C SER A 49 -2.54 -11.65 16.13
N GLU A 50 -2.90 -10.88 17.15
CA GLU A 50 -3.33 -9.49 16.99
C GLU A 50 -2.20 -8.58 16.46
N LYS A 51 -0.94 -8.83 16.88
CA LYS A 51 0.22 -8.15 16.32
C LYS A 51 0.40 -8.49 14.82
N MET A 52 0.28 -9.77 14.45
CA MET A 52 0.35 -10.20 13.05
C MET A 52 -0.79 -9.60 12.23
N ARG A 53 -2.02 -9.60 12.72
CA ARG A 53 -3.17 -8.96 12.05
C ARG A 53 -2.98 -7.46 11.84
N SER A 54 -2.39 -6.78 12.81
CA SER A 54 -2.03 -5.36 12.66
C SER A 54 -0.99 -5.17 11.55
N GLN A 55 0.03 -6.04 11.48
CA GLN A 55 1.03 -6.01 10.42
C GLN A 55 0.43 -6.33 9.05
N ILE A 56 -0.42 -7.35 8.93
CA ILE A 56 -1.10 -7.72 7.67
C ILE A 56 -1.93 -6.53 7.15
N ARG A 57 -2.72 -5.89 8.02
CA ARG A 57 -3.49 -4.69 7.65
C ARG A 57 -2.57 -3.53 7.24
N GLY A 58 -1.45 -3.35 7.94
CA GLY A 58 -0.43 -2.36 7.59
C GLY A 58 0.20 -2.63 6.21
N LEU A 59 0.56 -3.88 5.91
CA LEU A 59 1.11 -4.29 4.62
C LEU A 59 0.07 -4.13 3.48
N SER A 60 -1.19 -4.50 3.72
CA SER A 60 -2.26 -4.27 2.74
C SER A 60 -2.43 -2.79 2.40
N GLN A 61 -2.36 -1.90 3.40
CA GLN A 61 -2.38 -0.46 3.15
C GLN A 61 -1.11 0.03 2.45
N ALA A 62 0.05 -0.54 2.79
CA ALA A 62 1.32 -0.22 2.14
C ALA A 62 1.32 -0.59 0.64
N SER A 63 0.75 -1.74 0.27
CA SER A 63 0.56 -2.16 -1.13
C SER A 63 -0.31 -1.16 -1.90
N LYS A 64 -1.42 -0.68 -1.30
CA LYS A 64 -2.25 0.38 -1.88
C LYS A 64 -1.49 1.72 -2.02
N ASN A 65 -0.69 2.09 -1.02
CA ASN A 65 0.11 3.30 -1.08
C ASN A 65 1.16 3.23 -2.19
N ALA A 66 1.81 2.07 -2.37
CA ALA A 66 2.77 1.85 -3.45
C ALA A 66 2.08 1.91 -4.82
N SER A 67 0.88 1.35 -4.97
CA SER A 67 0.08 1.45 -6.20
C SER A 67 -0.30 2.90 -6.52
N ASN A 68 -0.67 3.70 -5.52
CA ASN A 68 -0.91 5.13 -5.67
C ASN A 68 0.38 5.87 -6.08
N GLY A 69 1.53 5.45 -5.55
CA GLY A 69 2.83 5.97 -5.95
C GLY A 69 3.16 5.68 -7.41
N ILE A 70 2.88 4.48 -7.89
CA ILE A 70 3.02 4.13 -9.31
C ILE A 70 2.11 5.01 -10.19
N SER A 71 0.87 5.21 -9.79
CA SER A 71 -0.05 6.09 -10.53
C SER A 71 0.43 7.54 -10.58
N PHE A 72 1.04 8.04 -9.50
CA PHE A 72 1.68 9.35 -9.47
C PHE A 72 2.87 9.44 -10.44
N ILE A 73 3.72 8.40 -10.49
CA ILE A 73 4.86 8.33 -11.41
C ILE A 73 4.38 8.30 -12.85
N GLN A 74 3.40 7.47 -13.18
CA GLN A 74 2.85 7.34 -14.53
C GLN A 74 2.20 8.65 -15.03
N ALA A 75 1.46 9.35 -14.14
CA ALA A 75 0.92 10.66 -14.46
C ALA A 75 2.04 11.67 -14.74
N SER A 76 3.10 11.68 -13.92
CA SER A 76 4.26 12.57 -14.13
C SER A 76 4.99 12.25 -15.44
N GLU A 77 5.13 10.97 -15.77
CA GLU A 77 5.78 10.51 -17.01
C GLU A 77 4.98 10.94 -18.25
N GLY A 78 3.64 10.87 -18.21
CA GLY A 78 2.79 11.32 -19.29
C GLY A 78 3.01 12.81 -19.63
N TYR A 79 3.06 13.68 -18.62
CA TYR A 79 3.36 15.10 -18.83
C TYR A 79 4.79 15.34 -19.34
N LEU A 80 5.77 14.55 -18.87
CA LEU A 80 7.15 14.65 -19.34
C LEU A 80 7.30 14.18 -20.81
N GLN A 81 6.49 13.22 -21.24
CA GLN A 81 6.46 12.79 -22.65
C GLN A 81 6.03 13.95 -23.56
N GLU A 82 4.93 14.64 -23.22
CA GLU A 82 4.45 15.81 -23.97
C GLU A 82 5.53 16.92 -24.00
N SER A 83 6.17 17.20 -22.86
CA SER A 83 7.24 18.18 -22.79
C SER A 83 8.45 17.78 -23.69
N GLN A 84 8.75 16.48 -23.75
CA GLN A 84 9.81 15.96 -24.62
C GLN A 84 9.48 16.15 -26.10
N ASP A 85 8.24 15.88 -26.50
CA ASP A 85 7.81 16.02 -27.89
C ASP A 85 7.83 17.48 -28.34
N ILE A 86 7.45 18.42 -27.44
CA ILE A 86 7.60 19.85 -27.69
C ILE A 86 9.08 20.25 -27.84
N LEU A 87 9.98 19.76 -26.99
CA LEU A 87 11.42 20.03 -27.07
C LEU A 87 12.02 19.50 -28.39
N GLN A 88 11.58 18.36 -28.87
CA GLN A 88 11.97 17.83 -30.17
C GLN A 88 11.51 18.75 -31.31
N ARG A 89 10.26 19.23 -31.24
CA ARG A 89 9.74 20.21 -32.22
C ARG A 89 10.50 21.52 -32.18
N LEU A 90 10.84 22.02 -31.00
CA LEU A 90 11.71 23.21 -30.87
C LEU A 90 13.08 22.99 -31.52
N ARG A 91 13.64 21.79 -31.36
CA ARG A 91 14.93 21.43 -31.97
C ARG A 91 14.84 21.40 -33.51
N GLU A 92 13.75 20.87 -34.07
CA GLU A 92 13.51 20.92 -35.52
C GLU A 92 13.47 22.36 -36.03
N LEU A 93 12.72 23.24 -35.37
CA LEU A 93 12.60 24.65 -35.70
C LEU A 93 13.94 25.39 -35.59
N ALA A 94 14.76 25.06 -34.58
CA ALA A 94 16.09 25.61 -34.42
C ALA A 94 17.01 25.21 -35.58
N ILE A 95 17.01 23.95 -35.98
CA ILE A 95 17.76 23.45 -37.15
C ILE A 95 17.27 24.14 -38.43
N GLN A 96 15.97 24.30 -38.59
CA GLN A 96 15.38 24.99 -39.73
C GLN A 96 15.86 26.45 -39.78
N SER A 97 15.81 27.17 -38.66
CA SER A 97 16.24 28.58 -38.56
C SER A 97 17.73 28.76 -38.74
N ALA A 98 18.57 27.77 -38.35
CA ALA A 98 20.01 27.81 -38.55
C ALA A 98 20.44 27.71 -40.02
N ASN A 99 19.49 27.29 -40.93
CA ASN A 99 19.81 27.21 -42.34
C ASN A 99 19.85 28.62 -42.99
N GLY A 100 20.92 28.90 -43.75
CA GLY A 100 21.15 30.18 -44.41
C GLY A 100 20.19 30.57 -45.52
N ILE A 101 19.26 29.66 -45.94
CA ILE A 101 18.27 29.92 -46.97
C ILE A 101 17.14 30.84 -46.46
N TYR A 102 16.82 30.83 -45.16
CA TYR A 102 15.74 31.58 -44.56
C TYR A 102 16.14 33.05 -44.33
N THR A 103 15.21 33.95 -44.69
CA THR A 103 15.36 35.39 -44.44
C THR A 103 15.09 35.71 -42.95
N ASP A 104 15.48 36.90 -42.49
CA ASP A 104 15.20 37.32 -41.10
C ASP A 104 13.69 37.40 -40.83
N GLU A 105 12.87 37.73 -41.88
CA GLU A 105 11.39 37.70 -41.76
C GLU A 105 10.87 36.29 -41.56
N ASP A 106 11.38 35.29 -42.26
CA ASP A 106 11.01 33.89 -42.12
C ASP A 106 11.39 33.38 -40.69
N ARG A 107 12.57 33.77 -40.20
CA ARG A 107 13.01 33.44 -38.86
C ARG A 107 12.11 34.07 -37.78
N MET A 108 11.61 35.27 -38.00
CA MET A 108 10.64 35.89 -37.08
C MET A 108 9.32 35.10 -37.07
N GLN A 109 8.86 34.53 -38.17
CA GLN A 109 7.70 33.64 -38.19
C GLN A 109 7.96 32.36 -37.38
N ILE A 110 9.13 31.75 -37.55
CA ILE A 110 9.55 30.59 -36.77
C ILE A 110 9.64 30.95 -35.25
N GLN A 111 10.13 32.14 -34.92
CA GLN A 111 10.22 32.61 -33.53
C GLN A 111 8.84 32.71 -32.88
N VAL A 112 7.78 33.04 -33.60
CA VAL A 112 6.40 33.04 -33.07
C VAL A 112 5.98 31.63 -32.66
N GLU A 113 6.23 30.60 -33.50
CA GLU A 113 5.95 29.21 -33.13
C GLU A 113 6.77 28.78 -31.91
N VAL A 114 8.05 29.10 -31.88
CA VAL A 114 8.96 28.80 -30.76
C VAL A 114 8.44 29.42 -29.45
N SER A 115 8.00 30.70 -29.49
CA SER A 115 7.46 31.34 -28.29
C SER A 115 6.22 30.63 -27.70
N GLN A 116 5.31 30.23 -28.59
CA GLN A 116 4.11 29.48 -28.20
C GLN A 116 4.44 28.10 -27.61
N LEU A 117 5.41 27.40 -28.20
CA LEU A 117 5.83 26.09 -27.71
C LEU A 117 6.54 26.18 -26.35
N VAL A 118 7.33 27.24 -26.12
CA VAL A 118 7.97 27.49 -24.81
C VAL A 118 6.92 27.81 -23.74
N ASP A 119 5.92 28.63 -24.09
CA ASP A 119 4.80 28.92 -23.19
C ASP A 119 3.98 27.66 -22.87
N GLU A 120 3.85 26.76 -23.85
CA GLU A 120 3.17 25.48 -23.66
C GLU A 120 3.92 24.56 -22.69
N ILE A 121 5.27 24.54 -22.72
CA ILE A 121 6.06 23.81 -21.70
C ILE A 121 5.75 24.35 -20.30
N ASP A 122 5.72 25.67 -20.12
CA ASP A 122 5.40 26.27 -18.82
C ASP A 122 3.93 25.99 -18.41
N ARG A 123 3.02 25.96 -19.37
CA ARG A 123 1.63 25.58 -19.14
C ARG A 123 1.52 24.12 -18.66
N ILE A 124 2.18 23.19 -19.35
CA ILE A 124 2.23 21.78 -18.97
C ILE A 124 2.80 21.65 -17.56
N ALA A 125 3.94 22.30 -17.28
CA ALA A 125 4.58 22.21 -15.97
C ALA A 125 3.68 22.75 -14.83
N SER A 126 2.90 23.80 -15.08
CA SER A 126 2.00 24.38 -14.10
C SER A 126 0.69 23.60 -13.92
N HIS A 127 0.18 22.97 -15.00
CA HIS A 127 -1.07 22.19 -14.99
C HIS A 127 -0.86 20.71 -14.63
N ALA A 128 0.39 20.21 -14.62
CA ALA A 128 0.74 18.87 -14.20
C ALA A 128 0.47 18.68 -12.70
N GLN A 129 -0.78 18.34 -12.36
CA GLN A 129 -1.24 18.19 -10.98
C GLN A 129 -1.68 16.77 -10.69
N PHE A 130 -1.34 16.29 -9.50
CA PHE A 130 -1.87 15.06 -8.94
C PHE A 130 -2.42 15.39 -7.53
N ASN A 131 -3.71 15.18 -7.34
CA ASN A 131 -4.40 15.53 -6.09
C ASN A 131 -4.13 16.97 -5.61
N GLY A 132 -4.15 17.94 -6.54
CA GLY A 132 -3.91 19.36 -6.24
C GLY A 132 -2.44 19.74 -6.00
N MET A 133 -1.51 18.81 -6.16
CA MET A 133 -0.08 19.07 -6.02
C MET A 133 0.59 19.15 -7.39
N ASN A 134 1.29 20.26 -7.67
CA ASN A 134 2.05 20.43 -8.90
C ASN A 134 3.29 19.56 -8.86
N MET A 135 3.46 18.70 -9.90
CA MET A 135 4.51 17.69 -9.95
C MET A 135 5.82 18.22 -10.56
N LEU A 136 5.75 19.10 -11.56
CA LEU A 136 6.88 19.48 -12.41
C LEU A 136 7.48 20.87 -12.09
N THR A 137 6.92 21.59 -11.12
CA THR A 137 7.38 22.95 -10.74
C THR A 137 8.62 22.99 -9.86
N GLY A 138 9.24 21.83 -9.57
CA GLY A 138 10.42 21.72 -8.73
C GLY A 138 10.16 21.59 -7.24
N ARG A 139 8.91 21.52 -6.82
CA ARG A 139 8.54 21.29 -5.41
C ARG A 139 9.14 20.01 -4.84
N PHE A 140 9.35 19.01 -5.67
CA PHE A 140 9.88 17.69 -5.31
C PHE A 140 11.31 17.46 -5.80
N ALA A 141 12.05 18.55 -6.10
CA ALA A 141 13.43 18.46 -6.58
C ALA A 141 14.38 17.94 -5.48
N ARG A 142 15.45 17.27 -5.91
CA ARG A 142 16.53 16.84 -5.01
C ARG A 142 17.30 18.09 -4.53
N GLU A 143 17.59 18.14 -3.24
CA GLU A 143 18.38 19.21 -2.64
C GLU A 143 19.75 19.32 -3.28
N SER A 144 20.04 20.49 -3.81
CA SER A 144 21.36 20.87 -4.34
C SER A 144 21.81 22.12 -3.60
N GLY A 145 22.45 21.95 -2.41
CA GLY A 145 23.02 23.04 -1.58
C GLY A 145 21.98 23.87 -0.82
N GLU A 146 22.33 24.25 0.36
CA GLU A 146 21.80 25.17 1.41
C GLU A 146 20.37 25.75 1.36
N ASN A 147 19.55 25.49 0.37
CA ASN A 147 18.14 25.91 0.37
C ASN A 147 17.25 24.72 0.69
N ILE A 148 16.60 24.80 1.83
CA ILE A 148 15.67 23.85 2.42
C ILE A 148 14.65 23.41 1.36
N VAL A 149 14.78 22.20 0.89
CA VAL A 149 13.81 21.56 0.01
C VAL A 149 12.52 21.32 0.78
N THR A 150 11.51 22.01 0.37
CA THR A 150 10.27 22.10 1.11
C THR A 150 9.38 20.88 0.99
N ALA A 151 9.58 19.97 0.03
CA ALA A 151 8.76 18.77 -0.06
C ALA A 151 9.37 17.69 -0.97
N SER A 152 9.95 16.65 -0.39
CA SER A 152 10.11 15.37 -1.08
C SER A 152 8.79 14.60 -0.99
N MET A 153 8.40 13.94 -2.08
CA MET A 153 7.25 13.04 -2.04
C MET A 153 7.63 11.73 -1.36
N TRP A 154 6.95 11.44 -0.26
CA TRP A 154 7.16 10.23 0.50
C TRP A 154 6.02 9.26 0.29
N PHE A 155 6.33 8.02 -0.02
CA PHE A 155 5.38 6.92 -0.04
C PHE A 155 5.72 5.93 1.05
N HIS A 156 4.77 5.69 1.94
CA HIS A 156 4.94 4.71 3.01
C HIS A 156 4.60 3.33 2.47
N ILE A 157 5.63 2.49 2.30
CA ILE A 157 5.56 1.19 1.63
C ILE A 157 5.78 0.02 2.59
N GLY A 158 5.57 0.21 3.88
CA GLY A 158 5.70 -0.83 4.89
C GLY A 158 4.70 -0.73 6.02
N ALA A 159 4.69 -1.71 6.90
CA ALA A 159 3.78 -1.76 8.06
C ALA A 159 4.33 -1.02 9.28
N ASN A 160 5.63 -0.69 9.30
CA ASN A 160 6.32 -0.13 10.46
C ASN A 160 6.83 1.28 10.19
N MET A 161 7.20 2.00 11.24
CA MET A 161 7.78 3.34 11.18
C MET A 161 9.04 3.35 10.28
N ASP A 162 9.25 4.45 9.55
CA ASP A 162 10.37 4.72 8.63
C ASP A 162 10.49 3.80 7.40
N GLN A 163 9.52 2.93 7.14
CA GLN A 163 9.44 2.13 5.92
C GLN A 163 8.83 2.95 4.78
N ARG A 164 9.56 3.96 4.32
CA ARG A 164 9.11 4.93 3.30
C ARG A 164 10.14 5.11 2.21
N GLU A 165 9.65 5.32 0.99
CA GLU A 165 10.44 5.61 -0.19
C GLU A 165 10.29 7.07 -0.58
N ARG A 166 11.38 7.69 -1.01
CA ARG A 166 11.41 9.06 -1.54
C ARG A 166 11.43 9.06 -3.04
N ILE A 167 10.59 9.89 -3.65
CA ILE A 167 10.64 10.19 -5.07
C ILE A 167 11.01 11.65 -5.24
N PHE A 168 11.94 11.90 -6.18
CA PHE A 168 12.37 13.23 -6.54
C PHE A 168 11.98 13.53 -7.98
N ILE A 169 11.40 14.70 -8.20
CA ILE A 169 11.08 15.22 -9.53
C ILE A 169 11.71 16.61 -9.62
N GLY A 170 12.65 16.77 -10.58
CA GLY A 170 13.30 18.05 -10.83
C GLY A 170 12.36 19.10 -11.39
N THR A 171 12.84 20.34 -11.45
CA THR A 171 12.12 21.44 -12.08
C THR A 171 12.12 21.24 -13.59
N MET A 172 10.95 21.11 -14.19
CA MET A 172 10.75 20.87 -15.63
C MET A 172 9.99 22.05 -16.30
N THR A 173 10.07 23.23 -15.72
CA THR A 173 9.62 24.48 -16.35
C THR A 173 10.60 24.91 -17.43
N ALA A 174 10.17 25.76 -18.36
CA ALA A 174 11.05 26.29 -19.42
C ALA A 174 12.31 26.95 -18.87
N SER A 175 12.22 27.64 -17.72
CA SER A 175 13.38 28.22 -17.03
C SER A 175 14.29 27.14 -16.40
N GLY A 176 13.75 26.08 -15.80
CA GLY A 176 14.50 24.97 -15.21
C GLY A 176 15.21 24.12 -16.26
N LEU A 177 14.61 23.99 -17.43
CA LEU A 177 15.21 23.33 -18.58
C LEU A 177 16.30 24.18 -19.26
N GLY A 178 16.26 25.51 -19.09
CA GLY A 178 17.19 26.46 -19.70
C GLY A 178 16.72 26.97 -21.08
N VAL A 179 15.44 26.72 -21.43
CA VAL A 179 14.82 27.17 -22.70
C VAL A 179 14.30 28.62 -22.56
N ARG A 180 14.08 29.08 -21.32
CA ARG A 180 13.76 30.48 -21.00
C ARG A 180 14.81 30.99 -20.00
N ASN A 181 15.28 32.21 -20.19
CA ASN A 181 16.24 32.84 -19.29
C ASN A 181 15.59 33.12 -17.93
N ALA A 182 16.15 32.62 -16.86
CA ALA A 182 15.58 32.75 -15.51
C ALA A 182 15.60 34.18 -14.96
N GLY A 183 16.46 35.07 -15.51
CA GLY A 183 16.60 36.48 -15.08
C GLY A 183 15.62 37.44 -15.76
N ASP A 184 15.54 37.40 -17.07
CA ASP A 184 14.77 38.35 -17.88
C ASP A 184 13.49 37.80 -18.48
N GLY A 185 13.22 36.50 -18.29
CA GLY A 185 12.08 35.82 -18.91
C GLY A 185 12.15 35.76 -20.45
N THR A 186 13.29 36.18 -21.04
CA THR A 186 13.48 36.18 -22.48
C THR A 186 13.59 34.74 -23.00
N ILE A 187 12.83 34.48 -24.06
CA ILE A 187 12.85 33.20 -24.77
C ILE A 187 14.10 33.16 -25.67
N LEU A 188 14.64 31.98 -25.92
CA LEU A 188 15.73 31.76 -26.85
C LEU A 188 15.42 32.37 -28.20
N SER A 189 16.31 33.30 -28.70
CA SER A 189 16.08 34.02 -29.94
C SER A 189 16.70 33.31 -31.12
N LEU A 190 15.86 32.92 -32.10
CA LEU A 190 16.28 32.31 -33.37
C LEU A 190 16.52 33.32 -34.47
N GLY A 191 16.67 34.62 -34.14
CA GLY A 191 16.73 35.71 -35.12
C GLY A 191 18.01 35.74 -35.99
N SER A 192 19.09 34.99 -35.61
CA SER A 192 20.26 34.85 -36.44
C SER A 192 20.70 33.39 -36.57
N PRO A 193 21.37 33.00 -37.68
CA PRO A 193 21.87 31.63 -37.83
C PRO A 193 22.78 31.15 -36.72
N ASP A 194 23.64 32.03 -36.21
CA ASP A 194 24.60 31.70 -35.15
C ASP A 194 23.90 31.49 -33.80
N SER A 195 22.92 32.33 -33.49
CA SER A 195 22.13 32.13 -32.26
C SER A 195 21.26 30.87 -32.35
N ALA A 196 20.63 30.57 -33.48
CA ALA A 196 19.90 29.34 -33.72
C ALA A 196 20.79 28.08 -33.55
N ASN A 197 22.04 28.13 -34.04
CA ASN A 197 23.00 27.04 -33.86
C ASN A 197 23.38 26.84 -32.36
N GLY A 198 23.56 27.93 -31.62
CA GLY A 198 23.85 27.87 -30.18
C GLY A 198 22.68 27.24 -29.39
N ILE A 199 21.43 27.54 -29.77
CA ILE A 199 20.21 27.06 -29.14
C ILE A 199 20.01 25.54 -29.30
N ILE A 200 20.50 24.93 -30.40
CA ILE A 200 20.47 23.49 -30.58
C ILE A 200 21.18 22.79 -29.39
N GLY A 201 22.30 23.32 -28.96
CA GLY A 201 23.04 22.79 -27.80
C GLY A 201 22.25 22.87 -26.49
N THR A 202 21.56 24.00 -26.26
CA THR A 202 20.72 24.17 -25.05
C THR A 202 19.50 23.27 -25.05
N LEU A 203 18.88 23.02 -26.22
CA LEU A 203 17.78 22.08 -26.39
C LEU A 203 18.23 20.63 -26.20
N ASP A 204 19.42 20.26 -26.66
CA ASP A 204 19.99 18.94 -26.41
C ASP A 204 20.26 18.71 -24.90
N GLU A 205 20.68 19.73 -24.17
CA GLU A 205 20.81 19.64 -22.71
C GLU A 205 19.45 19.55 -22.01
N ALA A 206 18.43 20.28 -22.47
CA ALA A 206 17.08 20.19 -21.96
C ALA A 206 16.50 18.77 -22.16
N LEU A 207 16.65 18.21 -23.37
CA LEU A 207 16.26 16.84 -23.68
C LEU A 207 16.98 15.81 -22.78
N LYS A 208 18.27 15.99 -22.53
CA LYS A 208 19.01 15.13 -21.59
C LYS A 208 18.45 15.20 -20.18
N LYS A 209 18.07 16.39 -19.69
CA LYS A 209 17.46 16.56 -18.36
C LYS A 209 16.11 15.82 -18.28
N VAL A 210 15.24 15.99 -19.30
CA VAL A 210 13.92 15.30 -19.35
C VAL A 210 14.11 13.80 -19.41
N ASN A 211 14.99 13.30 -20.29
CA ASN A 211 15.26 11.87 -20.42
C ASN A 211 15.84 11.27 -19.12
N LYS A 212 16.74 11.99 -18.44
CA LYS A 212 17.26 11.56 -17.14
C LYS A 212 16.14 11.46 -16.12
N GLN A 213 15.26 12.47 -16.04
CA GLN A 213 14.15 12.44 -15.10
C GLN A 213 13.18 11.28 -15.38
N ARG A 214 12.89 10.99 -16.65
CA ARG A 214 12.07 9.83 -17.05
C ARG A 214 12.74 8.51 -16.67
N ALA A 215 14.05 8.38 -16.87
CA ALA A 215 14.81 7.19 -16.45
C ALA A 215 14.77 7.00 -14.93
N ASP A 216 14.90 8.09 -14.16
CA ASP A 216 14.79 8.05 -12.69
C ASP A 216 13.38 7.62 -12.25
N LEU A 217 12.31 8.15 -12.91
CA LEU A 217 10.93 7.76 -12.64
C LEU A 217 10.67 6.29 -12.96
N GLY A 218 11.16 5.79 -14.09
CA GLY A 218 11.08 4.36 -14.46
C GLY A 218 11.80 3.47 -13.44
N ALA A 219 12.96 3.91 -12.93
CA ALA A 219 13.66 3.19 -11.86
C ALA A 219 12.85 3.16 -10.55
N TYR A 220 12.20 4.26 -10.16
CA TYR A 220 11.31 4.30 -8.99
C TYR A 220 10.08 3.41 -9.19
N GLN A 221 9.48 3.39 -10.38
CA GLN A 221 8.36 2.50 -10.67
C GLN A 221 8.76 1.03 -10.49
N ASN A 222 9.86 0.59 -11.09
CA ASN A 222 10.38 -0.77 -10.94
C ASN A 222 10.62 -1.12 -9.46
N ARG A 223 11.20 -0.19 -8.69
CA ARG A 223 11.42 -0.40 -7.24
C ARG A 223 10.11 -0.57 -6.48
N MET A 224 9.09 0.24 -6.78
CA MET A 224 7.77 0.12 -6.15
C MET A 224 7.08 -1.19 -6.51
N GLU A 225 7.16 -1.64 -7.77
CA GLU A 225 6.62 -2.94 -8.18
C GLU A 225 7.33 -4.11 -7.47
N HIS A 226 8.65 -4.03 -7.29
CA HIS A 226 9.37 -5.01 -6.49
C HIS A 226 8.95 -4.98 -5.01
N ALA A 227 8.74 -3.77 -4.47
CA ALA A 227 8.26 -3.60 -3.10
C ALA A 227 6.87 -4.22 -2.91
N ILE A 228 5.93 -3.97 -3.85
CA ILE A 228 4.59 -4.57 -3.81
C ILE A 228 4.68 -6.10 -3.77
N ARG A 229 5.46 -6.71 -4.68
CA ARG A 229 5.64 -8.17 -4.68
C ARG A 229 6.20 -8.68 -3.34
N GLY A 230 7.17 -7.98 -2.76
CA GLY A 230 7.72 -8.34 -1.45
C GLY A 230 6.71 -8.20 -0.31
N ILE A 231 5.90 -7.14 -0.34
CA ILE A 231 4.83 -6.87 0.63
C ILE A 231 3.76 -7.96 0.57
N ASP A 232 3.32 -8.34 -0.64
CA ASP A 232 2.26 -9.32 -0.84
C ASP A 232 2.70 -10.71 -0.36
N VAL A 233 3.94 -11.15 -0.69
CA VAL A 233 4.52 -12.39 -0.16
C VAL A 233 4.67 -12.33 1.37
N GLY A 234 5.08 -11.19 1.92
CA GLY A 234 5.17 -10.99 3.37
C GLY A 234 3.82 -11.07 4.06
N ALA A 235 2.78 -10.47 3.48
CA ALA A 235 1.42 -10.50 3.99
C ALA A 235 0.85 -11.93 3.96
N GLU A 236 1.06 -12.68 2.87
CA GLU A 236 0.64 -14.08 2.74
C GLU A 236 1.30 -14.98 3.79
N ASN A 237 2.61 -14.84 3.99
CA ASN A 237 3.33 -15.60 5.00
C ASN A 237 2.87 -15.29 6.43
N LEU A 238 2.60 -14.01 6.72
CA LEU A 238 2.07 -13.59 8.03
C LEU A 238 0.65 -14.13 8.23
N GLN A 239 -0.19 -14.11 7.19
CA GLN A 239 -1.54 -14.64 7.25
C GLN A 239 -1.54 -16.15 7.46
N ALA A 240 -0.65 -16.89 6.78
CA ALA A 240 -0.48 -18.31 7.00
C ALA A 240 0.05 -18.64 8.42
N ALA A 241 0.90 -17.78 8.98
CA ALA A 241 1.37 -17.92 10.36
C ALA A 241 0.26 -17.60 11.38
N GLU A 242 -0.52 -16.56 11.15
CA GLU A 242 -1.67 -16.17 11.99
C GLU A 242 -2.72 -17.28 11.99
N SER A 243 -3.05 -17.84 10.83
CA SER A 243 -3.97 -18.95 10.67
C SER A 243 -3.55 -20.17 11.52
N ARG A 244 -2.29 -20.57 11.48
CA ARG A 244 -1.78 -21.68 12.32
C ARG A 244 -1.91 -21.41 13.82
N ILE A 245 -1.90 -20.15 14.26
CA ILE A 245 -2.05 -19.81 15.67
C ILE A 245 -3.53 -19.78 16.07
N ARG A 246 -4.36 -19.17 15.24
CA ARG A 246 -5.72 -18.78 15.62
C ARG A 246 -6.83 -19.65 15.06
N ASP A 247 -6.67 -20.25 13.88
CA ASP A 247 -7.72 -21.03 13.25
C ASP A 247 -7.90 -22.39 13.93
N ALA A 248 -9.14 -22.87 13.95
CA ALA A 248 -9.50 -24.18 14.50
C ALA A 248 -9.53 -25.23 13.38
N ASP A 249 -9.05 -26.45 13.70
CA ASP A 249 -9.35 -27.61 12.88
C ASP A 249 -10.80 -28.00 13.10
N MET A 250 -11.66 -27.68 12.14
CA MET A 250 -13.09 -27.89 12.19
C MET A 250 -13.45 -29.39 12.32
N ALA A 251 -12.65 -30.28 11.72
CA ALA A 251 -12.91 -31.72 11.80
C ALA A 251 -12.65 -32.26 13.22
N ALA A 252 -11.53 -31.86 13.81
CA ALA A 252 -11.20 -32.24 15.18
C ALA A 252 -12.18 -31.66 16.20
N GLU A 253 -12.63 -30.42 16.02
CA GLU A 253 -13.56 -29.76 16.92
C GLU A 253 -14.99 -30.34 16.80
N MET A 254 -15.43 -30.73 15.59
CA MET A 254 -16.70 -31.46 15.40
C MET A 254 -16.71 -32.81 16.09
N VAL A 255 -15.61 -33.55 16.05
CA VAL A 255 -15.46 -34.82 16.80
C VAL A 255 -15.57 -34.58 18.30
N SER A 256 -14.90 -33.53 18.80
CA SER A 256 -14.98 -33.14 20.22
C SER A 256 -16.40 -32.74 20.62
N PHE A 257 -17.06 -31.93 19.81
CA PHE A 257 -18.45 -31.52 20.02
C PHE A 257 -19.40 -32.71 20.07
N THR A 258 -19.31 -33.63 19.10
CA THR A 258 -20.17 -34.81 19.04
C THR A 258 -19.94 -35.73 20.26
N ARG A 259 -18.69 -35.93 20.67
CA ARG A 259 -18.37 -36.68 21.86
C ARG A 259 -18.97 -36.04 23.11
N ASP A 260 -18.83 -34.73 23.28
CA ASP A 260 -19.33 -34.03 24.47
C ASP A 260 -20.88 -33.98 24.48
N GLN A 261 -21.50 -33.94 23.30
CA GLN A 261 -22.95 -34.07 23.16
C GLN A 261 -23.45 -35.46 23.60
N ILE A 262 -22.78 -36.54 23.20
CA ILE A 262 -23.09 -37.90 23.65
C ILE A 262 -22.90 -38.03 25.16
N LEU A 263 -21.78 -37.47 25.68
CA LEU A 263 -21.48 -37.49 27.12
C LEU A 263 -22.51 -36.69 27.94
N SER A 264 -23.00 -35.59 27.41
CA SER A 264 -24.06 -34.81 28.05
C SER A 264 -25.37 -35.60 28.14
N GLN A 265 -25.76 -36.30 27.06
CA GLN A 265 -26.96 -37.17 27.08
C GLN A 265 -26.79 -38.35 28.05
N ALA A 266 -25.62 -39.00 28.03
CA ALA A 266 -25.31 -40.09 28.98
C ALA A 266 -25.25 -39.59 30.43
N GLY A 267 -24.69 -38.41 30.68
CA GLY A 267 -24.64 -37.76 31.98
C GLY A 267 -26.03 -37.48 32.57
N ASN A 268 -26.93 -36.98 31.75
CA ASN A 268 -28.33 -36.76 32.14
C ASN A 268 -29.00 -38.10 32.52
N ALA A 269 -28.82 -39.16 31.75
CA ALA A 269 -29.34 -40.48 32.06
C ALA A 269 -28.75 -41.06 33.36
N MET A 270 -27.44 -40.90 33.57
CA MET A 270 -26.78 -41.35 34.80
C MET A 270 -27.21 -40.55 36.02
N LEU A 271 -27.46 -39.25 35.88
CA LEU A 271 -27.98 -38.39 36.96
C LEU A 271 -29.40 -38.85 37.37
N ALA A 272 -30.26 -39.15 36.40
CA ALA A 272 -31.60 -39.71 36.65
C ALA A 272 -31.51 -41.06 37.38
N GLN A 273 -30.61 -41.95 36.91
CA GLN A 273 -30.39 -43.27 37.54
C GLN A 273 -29.84 -43.14 38.98
N ALA A 274 -28.92 -42.19 39.24
CA ALA A 274 -28.37 -41.93 40.58
C ALA A 274 -29.45 -41.45 41.57
N ASN A 275 -30.40 -40.64 41.09
CA ASN A 275 -31.55 -40.17 41.86
C ASN A 275 -32.56 -41.30 42.13
N GLN A 276 -32.83 -42.19 41.14
CA GLN A 276 -33.71 -43.33 41.35
C GLN A 276 -33.18 -44.34 42.37
N ARG A 277 -31.83 -44.58 42.39
CA ARG A 277 -31.19 -45.42 43.40
C ARG A 277 -31.43 -44.93 44.83
N ALA A 278 -31.38 -43.62 45.04
CA ALA A 278 -31.67 -43.05 46.36
C ALA A 278 -33.15 -43.18 46.73
N ALA A 279 -34.06 -43.00 45.76
CA ALA A 279 -35.51 -43.13 45.96
C ALA A 279 -35.92 -44.58 46.24
N SER A 280 -35.36 -45.58 45.55
CA SER A 280 -35.68 -46.98 45.73
C SER A 280 -35.23 -47.50 47.14
N VAL A 281 -34.10 -46.96 47.64
CA VAL A 281 -33.66 -47.27 49.01
C VAL A 281 -34.65 -46.72 50.08
N LEU A 282 -35.20 -45.52 49.83
CA LEU A 282 -36.19 -44.91 50.73
C LEU A 282 -37.52 -45.72 50.74
N GLN A 283 -37.94 -46.30 49.59
CA GLN A 283 -39.10 -47.16 49.48
C GLN A 283 -38.95 -48.52 50.19
N LEU A 284 -37.70 -49.02 50.32
CA LEU A 284 -37.39 -50.23 51.06
C LEU A 284 -37.36 -50.04 52.58
N LEU A 285 -37.36 -48.83 53.05
CA LEU A 285 -37.31 -48.44 54.48
C LEU A 285 -38.69 -47.97 54.98
N GLN A 286 -39.71 -47.90 54.13
CA GLN A 286 -41.08 -47.69 54.47
C GLN A 286 -41.85 -49.04 54.50
#